data_37724a2ec1b7cef5db6debc5694dd900
#
_entry.id   37724a2ec1b7cef5db6debc5694dd900
#
_cell.length_a   1.000
_cell.length_b   1.000
_cell.length_c   1.000
_cell.angle_alpha   90.00
_cell.angle_beta   90.00
_cell.angle_gamma   90.00
#
_symmetry.space_group_name_H-M   'P 1'
#
loop_
_entity.id
_entity.type
_entity.pdbx_description
1 polymer ?
#
loop_
_entity_poly.entity_id
_entity_poly.type
_entity_poly.pdbx_seq_one_letter_code
_entity_poly.pdbx_strand_id
1 'polypeptide(L)'
;TCENLGARAITEIPANRITRRNLLAGVGAVLAGIGLVGPSEIALAAAKTYTIGKTTDIKVGSSKSYMVAGVSLLITQPKKGVFKAFKGICTHQGGKLTSLSGPNLFCPLHGASFDSTTGKVLTGPASTPLKTYKVTVSGKTLKVSI
;
A
#
# COMPACT_ATOMS: atom_id res chain seq x y z
N THR A 1 -60.70 -23.91 5.59
CA THR A 1 -61.00 -22.53 5.99
C THR A 1 -59.79 -21.66 5.79
N CYS A 2 -59.95 -20.76 4.84
CA CYS A 2 -59.03 -19.74 4.41
C CYS A 2 -58.76 -18.68 5.47
N GLU A 3 -57.81 -17.83 5.15
CA GLU A 3 -57.50 -16.49 5.69
C GLU A 3 -56.14 -16.48 6.40
N ASN A 4 -55.20 -15.55 6.16
CA ASN A 4 -55.29 -14.28 5.50
C ASN A 4 -53.90 -13.79 5.10
N LEU A 5 -53.83 -13.19 3.97
CA LEU A 5 -52.85 -12.36 3.36
C LEU A 5 -52.24 -11.25 4.29
N GLY A 6 -50.96 -11.16 4.29
CA GLY A 6 -50.22 -10.02 4.79
C GLY A 6 -49.19 -9.52 3.80
N ALA A 7 -49.64 -8.78 2.80
CA ALA A 7 -48.76 -8.05 1.88
C ALA A 7 -48.00 -6.98 2.63
N ARG A 8 -46.67 -7.03 2.65
CA ARG A 8 -45.81 -5.94 3.11
C ARG A 8 -45.33 -5.14 1.92
N ALA A 9 -45.68 -3.89 1.98
CA ALA A 9 -45.41 -2.84 1.02
C ALA A 9 -43.96 -2.72 0.63
N ILE A 10 -43.75 -2.64 -0.66
CA ILE A 10 -42.52 -2.22 -1.29
C ILE A 10 -42.37 -0.73 -1.06
N THR A 11 -41.39 -0.33 -0.26
CA THR A 11 -41.09 1.09 -0.03
C THR A 11 -40.42 1.63 -1.29
N GLU A 12 -41.12 2.52 -1.98
CA GLU A 12 -40.67 3.21 -3.17
C GLU A 12 -39.44 4.09 -2.88
N ILE A 13 -38.45 3.97 -3.73
CA ILE A 13 -37.28 4.85 -3.79
C ILE A 13 -37.74 6.15 -4.45
N PRO A 14 -37.59 7.33 -3.83
CA PRO A 14 -37.97 8.58 -4.47
C PRO A 14 -36.99 8.88 -5.62
N ALA A 15 -37.52 8.90 -6.83
CA ALA A 15 -36.83 9.40 -8.00
C ALA A 15 -36.56 10.90 -7.83
N ASN A 16 -35.30 11.26 -7.72
CA ASN A 16 -34.85 12.66 -7.71
C ASN A 16 -35.14 13.29 -9.08
N ARG A 17 -36.22 14.05 -9.17
CA ARG A 17 -36.59 14.85 -10.33
C ARG A 17 -35.59 16.00 -10.49
N ILE A 18 -34.70 15.86 -11.44
CA ILE A 18 -33.87 16.96 -11.94
C ILE A 18 -34.84 17.93 -12.70
N THR A 19 -35.21 19.02 -12.05
CA THR A 19 -36.05 20.06 -12.63
C THR A 19 -35.21 20.86 -13.63
N ARG A 20 -35.59 20.76 -14.90
CA ARG A 20 -35.06 21.57 -16.03
C ARG A 20 -35.52 23.04 -15.96
N ARG A 21 -35.20 23.75 -14.91
CA ARG A 21 -35.63 25.15 -14.75
C ARG A 21 -34.55 26.04 -14.16
N ASN A 22 -33.34 26.00 -14.69
CA ASN A 22 -32.39 27.09 -14.49
C ASN A 22 -31.51 27.23 -15.74
N LEU A 23 -32.15 27.45 -16.87
CA LEU A 23 -31.52 28.04 -18.04
C LEU A 23 -32.11 29.42 -18.21
N LEU A 24 -31.25 30.40 -18.18
CA LEU A 24 -31.45 31.81 -18.59
C LEU A 24 -31.34 32.80 -17.41
N ALA A 25 -30.15 33.33 -17.25
CA ALA A 25 -29.86 34.74 -17.13
C ALA A 25 -28.40 34.99 -16.81
N GLY A 26 -27.73 35.78 -17.66
CA GLY A 26 -26.43 36.32 -17.31
C GLY A 26 -25.44 36.40 -18.47
N VAL A 27 -25.78 37.16 -19.49
CA VAL A 27 -24.84 37.77 -20.42
C VAL A 27 -24.05 38.84 -19.67
N GLY A 28 -22.71 38.79 -19.80
CA GLY A 28 -21.89 39.98 -19.56
C GLY A 28 -20.76 39.78 -18.54
N ALA A 29 -19.60 39.57 -19.04
CA ALA A 29 -18.40 40.37 -18.82
C ALA A 29 -17.15 39.59 -19.31
N VAL A 30 -16.65 39.99 -20.45
CA VAL A 30 -15.29 39.72 -20.89
C VAL A 30 -14.37 40.52 -19.97
N LEU A 31 -13.60 39.86 -19.13
CA LEU A 31 -12.37 40.39 -18.56
C LEU A 31 -11.26 39.41 -18.86
N ALA A 32 -10.41 39.88 -19.73
CA ALA A 32 -9.09 39.31 -20.00
C ALA A 32 -8.27 39.25 -18.70
N GLY A 33 -7.52 38.21 -18.55
CA GLY A 33 -6.35 38.31 -17.72
C GLY A 33 -6.16 37.23 -16.69
N ILE A 34 -5.04 36.60 -16.84
CA ILE A 34 -4.29 35.85 -15.86
C ILE A 34 -4.80 34.42 -15.67
N GLY A 35 -4.15 33.52 -16.39
CA GLY A 35 -4.21 32.08 -16.15
C GLY A 35 -3.86 31.75 -14.72
N LEU A 36 -4.87 31.55 -13.90
CA LEU A 36 -4.74 30.76 -12.68
C LEU A 36 -4.52 29.32 -13.15
N VAL A 37 -3.25 28.94 -13.27
CA VAL A 37 -2.87 27.54 -13.25
C VAL A 37 -3.37 27.01 -11.91
N GLY A 38 -4.53 26.38 -11.94
CA GLY A 38 -5.04 25.63 -10.79
C GLY A 38 -3.97 24.65 -10.34
N PRO A 39 -3.88 24.37 -9.04
CA PRO A 39 -2.93 23.38 -8.57
C PRO A 39 -3.23 22.09 -9.33
N SER A 40 -2.27 21.66 -10.15
CA SER A 40 -2.30 20.33 -10.75
C SER A 40 -2.39 19.37 -9.59
N GLU A 41 -3.56 18.80 -9.36
CA GLU A 41 -3.70 17.63 -8.50
C GLU A 41 -2.79 16.56 -9.12
N ILE A 42 -1.58 16.49 -8.59
CA ILE A 42 -0.74 15.33 -8.81
C ILE A 42 -1.54 14.20 -8.17
N ALA A 43 -2.27 13.46 -8.98
CA ALA A 43 -2.93 12.24 -8.57
C ALA A 43 -1.83 11.30 -8.07
N LEU A 44 -1.51 11.40 -6.78
CA LEU A 44 -0.63 10.47 -6.10
C LEU A 44 -1.30 9.12 -6.23
N ALA A 45 -0.76 8.27 -7.10
CA ALA A 45 -1.31 6.94 -7.35
C ALA A 45 -1.52 6.27 -6.00
N ALA A 46 -2.77 6.02 -5.64
CA ALA A 46 -3.13 5.45 -4.35
C ALA A 46 -2.44 4.09 -4.21
N ALA A 47 -1.53 3.98 -3.25
CA ALA A 47 -0.81 2.75 -2.98
C ALA A 47 -1.80 1.63 -2.66
N LYS A 48 -1.80 0.57 -3.45
CA LYS A 48 -2.68 -0.58 -3.23
C LYS A 48 -2.19 -1.39 -2.04
N THR A 49 -3.13 -1.76 -1.17
CA THR A 49 -2.84 -2.55 0.03
C THR A 49 -3.19 -4.02 -0.19
N TYR A 50 -2.23 -4.89 0.08
CA TYR A 50 -2.34 -6.34 -0.10
C TYR A 50 -2.19 -7.06 1.23
N THR A 51 -2.99 -8.10 1.44
CA THR A 51 -2.81 -9.04 2.56
C THR A 51 -1.71 -10.04 2.19
N ILE A 52 -0.70 -10.18 3.06
CA ILE A 52 0.49 -10.99 2.77
C ILE A 52 0.63 -12.23 3.65
N GLY A 53 0.04 -12.26 4.84
CA GLY A 53 0.14 -13.41 5.74
C GLY A 53 -0.27 -13.07 7.16
N LYS A 54 0.08 -13.96 8.08
CA LYS A 54 -0.19 -13.79 9.51
C LYS A 54 1.05 -13.26 10.24
N THR A 55 0.83 -12.56 11.35
CA THR A 55 1.92 -12.09 12.23
C THR A 55 2.75 -13.23 12.80
N THR A 56 2.14 -14.43 12.94
CA THR A 56 2.80 -15.65 13.42
C THR A 56 3.73 -16.30 12.41
N ASP A 57 3.61 -15.92 11.13
CA ASP A 57 4.40 -16.53 10.05
C ASP A 57 5.87 -16.09 10.05
N ILE A 58 6.18 -15.03 10.78
CA ILE A 58 7.53 -14.45 10.85
C ILE A 58 7.93 -14.37 12.33
N LYS A 59 8.91 -15.16 12.71
CA LYS A 59 9.44 -15.15 14.09
C LYS A 59 10.24 -13.87 14.35
N VAL A 60 10.34 -13.48 15.64
CA VAL A 60 11.20 -12.36 16.05
C VAL A 60 12.64 -12.62 15.64
N GLY A 61 13.32 -11.63 15.08
CA GLY A 61 14.68 -11.75 14.56
C GLY A 61 14.79 -12.51 13.22
N SER A 62 13.65 -12.82 12.56
CA SER A 62 13.65 -13.50 11.27
C SER A 62 13.01 -12.67 10.17
N SER A 63 13.11 -13.16 8.95
CA SER A 63 12.41 -12.60 7.79
C SER A 63 11.75 -13.67 6.95
N LYS A 64 10.79 -13.25 6.11
CA LYS A 64 10.11 -14.10 5.15
C LYS A 64 9.90 -13.37 3.83
N SER A 65 10.17 -14.03 2.73
CA SER A 65 9.98 -13.50 1.38
C SER A 65 8.54 -13.74 0.91
N TYR A 66 7.99 -12.74 0.22
CA TYR A 66 6.68 -12.80 -0.42
C TYR A 66 6.76 -12.24 -1.83
N MET A 67 5.96 -12.76 -2.74
CA MET A 67 5.74 -12.17 -4.06
C MET A 67 4.34 -11.53 -4.06
N VAL A 68 4.26 -10.22 -4.25
CA VAL A 68 3.01 -9.47 -4.20
C VAL A 68 2.95 -8.53 -5.40
N ALA A 69 1.94 -8.69 -6.25
CA ALA A 69 1.76 -7.88 -7.47
C ALA A 69 3.04 -7.78 -8.33
N GLY A 70 3.78 -8.88 -8.46
CA GLY A 70 5.04 -8.91 -9.23
C GLY A 70 6.25 -8.31 -8.51
N VAL A 71 6.08 -7.83 -7.27
CA VAL A 71 7.17 -7.27 -6.46
C VAL A 71 7.66 -8.31 -5.45
N SER A 72 8.96 -8.59 -5.48
CA SER A 72 9.62 -9.39 -4.44
C SER A 72 9.75 -8.55 -3.18
N LEU A 73 9.11 -8.99 -2.10
CA LEU A 73 9.14 -8.35 -0.79
C LEU A 73 9.87 -9.25 0.20
N LEU A 74 10.62 -8.64 1.10
CA LEU A 74 11.21 -9.28 2.27
C LEU A 74 10.64 -8.61 3.51
N ILE A 75 9.86 -9.38 4.29
CA ILE A 75 9.24 -8.90 5.53
C ILE A 75 10.07 -9.37 6.70
N THR A 76 10.41 -8.45 7.59
CA THR A 76 11.21 -8.72 8.78
C THR A 76 10.41 -8.47 10.04
N GLN A 77 10.74 -9.15 11.13
CA GLN A 77 10.27 -8.85 12.48
C GLN A 77 11.47 -8.61 13.40
N PRO A 78 12.11 -7.42 13.38
CA PRO A 78 13.30 -7.15 14.18
C PRO A 78 13.02 -7.18 15.68
N LYS A 79 11.83 -6.80 16.10
CA LYS A 79 11.34 -6.88 17.49
C LYS A 79 9.91 -7.41 17.50
N LYS A 80 9.48 -8.01 18.63
CA LYS A 80 8.13 -8.55 18.78
C LYS A 80 7.07 -7.51 18.42
N GLY A 81 6.21 -7.85 17.45
CA GLY A 81 5.12 -7.00 16.97
C GLY A 81 5.54 -5.87 16.02
N VAL A 82 6.84 -5.70 15.75
CA VAL A 82 7.35 -4.68 14.84
C VAL A 82 7.71 -5.35 13.51
N PHE A 83 6.96 -5.00 12.46
CA PHE A 83 7.19 -5.55 11.13
C PHE A 83 7.70 -4.46 10.19
N LYS A 84 8.65 -4.82 9.33
CA LYS A 84 9.19 -3.96 8.28
C LYS A 84 9.13 -4.71 6.95
N ALA A 85 8.93 -3.96 5.87
CA ALA A 85 8.91 -4.51 4.52
C ALA A 85 9.93 -3.80 3.64
N PHE A 86 10.71 -4.58 2.94
CA PHE A 86 11.72 -4.09 2.01
C PHE A 86 11.55 -4.76 0.65
N LYS A 87 12.06 -4.12 -0.41
CA LYS A 87 12.27 -4.81 -1.68
C LYS A 87 13.26 -5.95 -1.44
N GLY A 88 12.85 -7.19 -1.73
CA GLY A 88 13.64 -8.41 -1.46
C GLY A 88 14.79 -8.61 -2.43
N ILE A 89 15.25 -7.55 -3.09
CA ILE A 89 16.28 -7.56 -4.13
C ILE A 89 17.40 -6.61 -3.72
N CYS A 90 18.63 -7.11 -3.76
CA CYS A 90 19.83 -6.35 -3.45
C CYS A 90 20.01 -5.17 -4.41
N THR A 91 20.38 -4.02 -3.86
CA THR A 91 20.57 -2.77 -4.62
C THR A 91 21.89 -2.73 -5.38
N HIS A 92 22.79 -3.70 -5.17
CA HIS A 92 24.04 -3.82 -5.94
C HIS A 92 23.79 -4.35 -7.36
N GLN A 93 23.43 -5.64 -7.49
CA GLN A 93 23.25 -6.32 -8.78
C GLN A 93 22.00 -7.22 -8.81
N GLY A 94 20.95 -6.86 -8.07
CA GLY A 94 19.67 -7.54 -8.17
C GLY A 94 19.62 -8.94 -7.53
N GLY A 95 20.61 -9.34 -6.73
CA GLY A 95 20.59 -10.61 -6.01
C GLY A 95 19.42 -10.70 -5.03
N LYS A 96 18.83 -11.88 -4.89
CA LYS A 96 17.75 -12.10 -3.91
C LYS A 96 18.31 -12.07 -2.50
N LEU A 97 17.68 -11.27 -1.64
CA LEU A 97 18.06 -11.17 -0.24
C LEU A 97 17.55 -12.36 0.56
N THR A 98 18.37 -12.77 1.53
CA THR A 98 18.02 -13.77 2.55
C THR A 98 18.17 -13.17 3.94
N SER A 99 17.49 -13.72 4.95
CA SER A 99 17.81 -13.42 6.33
C SER A 99 18.83 -14.41 6.84
N LEU A 100 19.89 -13.91 7.43
CA LEU A 100 20.68 -14.68 8.37
C LEU A 100 19.99 -14.62 9.74
N SER A 101 20.30 -15.58 10.61
CA SER A 101 19.88 -15.51 12.01
C SER A 101 20.48 -14.25 12.64
N GLY A 102 19.60 -13.24 12.92
CA GLY A 102 20.04 -11.98 13.48
C GLY A 102 19.42 -10.75 12.80
N PRO A 103 19.88 -9.54 13.18
CA PRO A 103 19.27 -8.27 12.76
C PRO A 103 19.60 -7.86 11.32
N ASN A 104 20.36 -8.65 10.56
CA ASN A 104 20.87 -8.26 9.26
C ASN A 104 20.21 -9.05 8.12
N LEU A 105 19.95 -8.37 7.02
CA LEU A 105 19.59 -8.97 5.73
C LEU A 105 20.85 -9.13 4.89
N PHE A 106 20.99 -10.25 4.22
CA PHE A 106 22.21 -10.61 3.51
C PHE A 106 21.92 -10.92 2.05
N CYS A 107 22.82 -10.48 1.20
CA CYS A 107 22.86 -10.84 -0.21
C CYS A 107 23.95 -11.88 -0.45
N PRO A 108 23.59 -13.16 -0.76
CA PRO A 108 24.59 -14.20 -0.95
C PRO A 108 25.40 -14.04 -2.24
N LEU A 109 24.96 -13.16 -3.15
CA LEU A 109 25.64 -13.00 -4.44
C LEU A 109 27.04 -12.36 -4.29
N HIS A 110 27.14 -11.26 -3.51
CA HIS A 110 28.40 -10.53 -3.32
C HIS A 110 28.64 -10.07 -1.87
N GLY A 111 27.92 -10.61 -0.90
CA GLY A 111 28.18 -10.34 0.52
C GLY A 111 27.64 -9.03 1.08
N ALA A 112 26.87 -8.25 0.30
CA ALA A 112 26.25 -7.05 0.81
C ALA A 112 25.27 -7.35 1.96
N SER A 113 25.30 -6.54 3.01
CA SER A 113 24.38 -6.67 4.12
C SER A 113 23.63 -5.37 4.42
N PHE A 114 22.41 -5.51 4.96
CA PHE A 114 21.51 -4.41 5.24
C PHE A 114 20.86 -4.59 6.62
N ASP A 115 20.60 -3.50 7.29
CA ASP A 115 19.88 -3.49 8.57
C ASP A 115 18.42 -3.89 8.39
N SER A 116 17.95 -4.86 9.15
CA SER A 116 16.59 -5.40 9.03
C SER A 116 15.48 -4.50 9.56
N THR A 117 15.83 -3.39 10.21
CA THR A 117 14.90 -2.40 10.76
C THR A 117 14.75 -1.20 9.84
N THR A 118 15.86 -0.74 9.26
CA THR A 118 15.92 0.51 8.50
C THR A 118 16.14 0.32 7.00
N GLY A 119 16.67 -0.85 6.59
CA GLY A 119 17.08 -1.12 5.21
C GLY A 119 18.38 -0.45 4.79
N LYS A 120 19.09 0.23 5.71
CA LYS A 120 20.38 0.87 5.43
C LYS A 120 21.45 -0.18 5.13
N VAL A 121 22.38 0.19 4.26
CA VAL A 121 23.56 -0.63 3.97
C VAL A 121 24.46 -0.70 5.22
N LEU A 122 24.86 -1.90 5.61
CA LEU A 122 25.83 -2.16 6.68
C LEU A 122 27.20 -2.54 6.10
N THR A 123 27.18 -3.36 5.04
CA THR A 123 28.41 -3.82 4.36
C THR A 123 28.17 -3.77 2.85
N GLY A 124 29.13 -3.21 2.11
CA GLY A 124 29.13 -3.20 0.66
C GLY A 124 29.21 -4.61 0.04
N PRO A 125 29.15 -4.71 -1.28
CA PRO A 125 29.34 -3.64 -2.28
C PRO A 125 28.10 -2.78 -2.62
N ALA A 126 26.93 -3.04 -2.04
CA ALA A 126 25.79 -2.16 -2.22
C ALA A 126 26.08 -0.76 -1.64
N SER A 127 25.68 0.29 -2.33
CA SER A 127 25.85 1.70 -1.90
C SER A 127 24.55 2.40 -1.56
N THR A 128 23.40 1.83 -1.94
CA THR A 128 22.09 2.42 -1.72
C THR A 128 21.24 1.56 -0.79
N PRO A 129 20.42 2.17 0.09
CA PRO A 129 19.55 1.42 0.98
C PRO A 129 18.44 0.67 0.22
N LEU A 130 17.82 -0.28 0.90
CA LEU A 130 16.68 -1.00 0.35
C LEU A 130 15.45 -0.11 0.27
N LYS A 131 14.66 -0.24 -0.80
CA LYS A 131 13.33 0.39 -0.88
C LYS A 131 12.43 -0.19 0.20
N THR A 132 11.80 0.67 0.98
CA THR A 132 10.87 0.32 2.04
C THR A 132 9.43 0.38 1.56
N TYR A 133 8.56 -0.43 2.18
CA TYR A 133 7.12 -0.41 1.96
C TYR A 133 6.39 -0.32 3.30
N LYS A 134 5.22 0.30 3.29
CA LYS A 134 4.41 0.44 4.52
C LYS A 134 3.79 -0.90 4.88
N VAL A 135 4.03 -1.35 6.12
CA VAL A 135 3.37 -2.53 6.71
C VAL A 135 2.34 -2.06 7.73
N THR A 136 1.18 -2.67 7.69
CA THR A 136 0.10 -2.46 8.66
C THR A 136 -0.31 -3.81 9.25
N VAL A 137 -0.44 -3.86 10.57
CA VAL A 137 -0.96 -5.01 11.29
C VAL A 137 -2.44 -4.79 11.58
N SER A 138 -3.29 -5.71 11.15
CA SER A 138 -4.72 -5.70 11.41
C SER A 138 -5.11 -7.01 12.11
N GLY A 139 -5.25 -6.95 13.44
CA GLY A 139 -5.38 -8.15 14.26
C GLY A 139 -4.16 -9.06 14.11
N LYS A 140 -4.35 -10.28 13.62
CA LYS A 140 -3.26 -11.24 13.33
C LYS A 140 -2.78 -11.22 11.88
N THR A 141 -3.24 -10.28 11.07
CA THR A 141 -2.97 -10.21 9.64
C THR A 141 -2.00 -9.10 9.31
N LEU A 142 -1.00 -9.42 8.46
CA LEU A 142 -0.07 -8.46 7.90
C LEU A 142 -0.57 -7.95 6.54
N LYS A 143 -0.55 -6.65 6.35
CA LYS A 143 -0.88 -5.97 5.09
C LYS A 143 0.29 -5.11 4.67
N VAL A 144 0.55 -5.02 3.37
CA VAL A 144 1.59 -4.16 2.79
C VAL A 144 0.98 -3.26 1.73
N SER A 145 1.44 -2.00 1.68
CA SER A 145 1.06 -1.05 0.64
C SER A 145 2.21 -0.92 -0.37
N ILE A 146 1.90 -1.12 -1.66
CA ILE A 146 2.83 -1.10 -2.80
C ILE A 146 2.40 -0.01 -3.79
#